data_ad869d3397f9b69ab522bed4b776f7ea
#
_entry.id   ad869d3397f9b69ab522bed4b776f7ea
#
_cell.length_a   1.000
_cell.length_b   1.000
_cell.length_c   1.000
_cell.angle_alpha   90.00
_cell.angle_beta   90.00
_cell.angle_gamma   90.00
#
_symmetry.space_group_name_H-M   'P 1'
#
loop_
_entity.id
_entity.type
_entity.pdbx_description
1 polymer ?
#
loop_
_entity_poly.entity_id
_entity_poly.type
_entity_poly.pdbx_seq_one_letter_code
_entity_poly.pdbx_strand_id
1 'polypeptide(L)'
;MLTVMTDRKFRDSTGRTLEEYPRPSVAVDTALLTPDPDEGLLVLEVRRESMSGWRLPGTFLWKGERLADAVRRSLRTKAGVEGLAPHQLRVFDDPKRDDRGWVLSVAHWAVVRPDRLASRFETDTRLVPVDSPGRLVYDHRLIIDSAVEHIRSRYEAEPDPDRLLGETFTVLELRKLHEAVAGEPLDRDMFRREMRDKLFGTGEMSRGTRGIAVSRFRS
;
A
#
# COMPACT_ATOMS: atom_id res chain seq x y z
N MET A 1 -33.06 41.48 18.47
CA MET A 1 -31.68 42.03 18.48
C MET A 1 -30.75 40.85 18.14
N LEU A 2 -30.41 40.69 16.85
CA LEU A 2 -29.51 39.62 16.39
C LEU A 2 -28.09 40.04 16.69
N THR A 3 -27.43 39.35 17.61
CA THR A 3 -26.00 39.50 17.89
C THR A 3 -25.23 38.98 16.68
N VAL A 4 -24.69 39.86 15.89
CA VAL A 4 -23.74 39.53 14.84
C VAL A 4 -22.48 38.98 15.53
N MET A 5 -22.32 37.63 15.53
CA MET A 5 -21.03 37.01 15.86
C MET A 5 -20.03 37.49 14.82
N THR A 6 -19.20 38.46 15.18
CA THR A 6 -18.03 38.85 14.41
C THR A 6 -17.13 37.64 14.31
N ASP A 7 -17.00 37.11 13.08
CA ASP A 7 -16.08 36.05 12.72
C ASP A 7 -14.64 36.55 12.96
N ARG A 8 -14.15 36.36 14.20
CA ARG A 8 -12.85 36.80 14.63
C ARG A 8 -11.83 35.86 14.00
N LYS A 9 -11.38 36.14 12.78
CA LYS A 9 -10.34 35.39 12.09
C LYS A 9 -9.16 35.21 13.05
N PHE A 10 -8.77 33.94 13.30
CA PHE A 10 -7.60 33.62 14.08
C PHE A 10 -6.37 34.32 13.49
N ARG A 11 -5.54 34.94 14.34
CA ARG A 11 -4.23 35.48 14.00
C ARG A 11 -3.19 34.87 14.92
N ASP A 12 -2.05 34.49 14.33
CA ASP A 12 -0.92 33.97 15.11
C ASP A 12 -0.15 35.09 15.83
N SER A 13 0.96 34.72 16.48
CA SER A 13 1.84 35.67 17.20
C SER A 13 2.49 36.71 16.31
N THR A 14 2.52 36.56 14.98
CA THR A 14 3.02 37.53 13.99
C THR A 14 1.90 38.39 13.41
N GLY A 15 0.66 38.19 13.86
CA GLY A 15 -0.54 38.87 13.38
C GLY A 15 -1.10 38.37 12.05
N ARG A 16 -0.58 37.25 11.51
CA ARG A 16 -1.02 36.64 10.25
C ARG A 16 -2.23 35.71 10.46
N THR A 17 -3.12 35.70 9.48
CA THR A 17 -4.17 34.69 9.36
C THR A 17 -3.64 33.45 8.66
N LEU A 18 -4.33 32.30 8.80
CA LEU A 18 -3.96 31.06 8.10
C LEU A 18 -3.98 31.22 6.56
N GLU A 19 -4.77 32.16 6.04
CA GLU A 19 -4.90 32.42 4.59
C GLU A 19 -3.68 33.15 4.01
N GLU A 20 -2.92 33.84 4.86
CA GLU A 20 -1.71 34.59 4.47
C GLU A 20 -0.44 33.73 4.38
N TYR A 21 -0.53 32.46 4.80
CA TYR A 21 0.55 31.50 4.62
C TYR A 21 0.48 30.82 3.25
N PRO A 22 1.63 30.66 2.56
CA PRO A 22 1.70 29.84 1.37
C PRO A 22 1.22 28.42 1.67
N ARG A 23 0.48 27.82 0.75
CA ARG A 23 -0.08 26.49 0.92
C ARG A 23 0.38 25.57 -0.20
N PRO A 24 0.97 24.42 0.11
CA PRO A 24 1.21 23.38 -0.88
C PRO A 24 -0.11 22.77 -1.33
N SER A 25 -0.14 22.25 -2.55
CA SER A 25 -1.15 21.27 -2.92
C SER A 25 -0.87 19.98 -2.16
N VAL A 26 -1.90 19.36 -1.61
CA VAL A 26 -1.77 18.06 -0.92
C VAL A 26 -2.29 16.96 -1.83
N ALA A 27 -1.45 15.99 -2.10
CA ALA A 27 -1.78 14.78 -2.83
C ALA A 27 -1.81 13.56 -1.90
N VAL A 28 -2.46 12.50 -2.34
CA VAL A 28 -2.30 11.16 -1.82
C VAL A 28 -1.82 10.26 -2.95
N ASP A 29 -0.85 9.40 -2.68
CA ASP A 29 -0.37 8.35 -3.59
C ASP A 29 -0.39 7.02 -2.85
N THR A 30 -0.77 5.93 -3.52
CA THR A 30 -0.95 4.63 -2.86
C THR A 30 -0.10 3.56 -3.51
N ALA A 31 0.85 2.99 -2.76
CA ALA A 31 1.53 1.75 -3.11
C ALA A 31 0.60 0.56 -2.76
N LEU A 32 -0.15 0.08 -3.74
CA LEU A 32 -1.02 -1.08 -3.61
C LEU A 32 -0.27 -2.31 -4.12
N LEU A 33 0.05 -3.24 -3.20
CA LEU A 33 0.90 -4.36 -3.45
C LEU A 33 0.14 -5.68 -3.36
N THR A 34 0.63 -6.69 -4.07
CA THR A 34 0.11 -8.05 -4.02
C THR A 34 1.25 -9.06 -4.18
N PRO A 35 1.34 -10.11 -3.33
CA PRO A 35 2.32 -11.16 -3.53
C PRO A 35 1.88 -12.10 -4.64
N ASP A 36 2.82 -12.46 -5.50
CA ASP A 36 2.68 -13.49 -6.52
C ASP A 36 3.70 -14.61 -6.26
N PRO A 37 3.31 -15.89 -6.31
CA PRO A 37 4.21 -17.00 -6.01
C PRO A 37 5.41 -17.14 -6.96
N ASP A 38 5.28 -16.67 -8.19
CA ASP A 38 6.27 -16.83 -9.26
C ASP A 38 7.04 -15.53 -9.54
N GLU A 39 6.37 -14.38 -9.41
CA GLU A 39 6.92 -13.06 -9.74
C GLU A 39 7.35 -12.24 -8.51
N GLY A 40 7.08 -12.73 -7.29
CA GLY A 40 7.40 -12.03 -6.04
C GLY A 40 6.39 -10.96 -5.67
N LEU A 41 6.82 -9.89 -5.03
CA LEU A 41 5.94 -8.79 -4.64
C LEU A 41 5.71 -7.85 -5.83
N LEU A 42 4.44 -7.69 -6.21
CA LEU A 42 4.03 -6.83 -7.31
C LEU A 42 3.40 -5.54 -6.79
N VAL A 43 3.55 -4.44 -7.53
CA VAL A 43 2.88 -3.16 -7.28
C VAL A 43 1.92 -2.83 -8.42
N LEU A 44 0.74 -2.28 -8.05
CA LEU A 44 -0.23 -1.79 -9.01
C LEU A 44 0.16 -0.39 -9.48
N GLU A 45 0.33 -0.26 -10.78
CA GLU A 45 0.55 1.02 -11.44
C GLU A 45 -0.61 1.38 -12.35
N VAL A 46 -0.83 2.68 -12.54
CA VAL A 46 -1.87 3.24 -13.40
C VAL A 46 -1.26 4.15 -14.46
N ARG A 47 -1.93 4.24 -15.62
CA ARG A 47 -1.63 5.25 -16.65
C ARG A 47 -2.88 6.04 -17.01
N ARG A 48 -2.69 7.16 -17.69
CA ARG A 48 -3.75 7.94 -18.31
C ARG A 48 -3.34 8.26 -19.73
N GLU A 49 -4.27 8.17 -20.67
CA GLU A 49 -4.02 8.52 -22.08
C GLU A 49 -3.45 9.94 -22.25
N SER A 50 -3.92 10.88 -21.44
CA SER A 50 -3.51 12.30 -21.50
C SER A 50 -2.15 12.61 -20.86
N MET A 51 -1.48 11.62 -20.26
CA MET A 51 -0.22 11.84 -19.53
C MET A 51 0.75 10.69 -19.77
N SER A 52 1.97 11.01 -20.18
CA SER A 52 3.03 10.01 -20.36
C SER A 52 3.46 9.37 -19.02
N GLY A 53 3.82 8.08 -19.08
CA GLY A 53 4.42 7.34 -17.97
C GLY A 53 3.42 6.68 -17.03
N TRP A 54 3.92 5.65 -16.35
CA TRP A 54 3.23 4.92 -15.30
C TRP A 54 3.42 5.62 -13.95
N ARG A 55 2.48 5.40 -13.03
CA ARG A 55 2.46 6.03 -11.71
C ARG A 55 1.67 5.22 -10.71
N LEU A 56 1.82 5.52 -9.43
CA LEU A 56 0.92 5.01 -8.42
C LEU A 56 -0.49 5.63 -8.56
N PRO A 57 -1.55 4.92 -8.17
CA PRO A 57 -2.86 5.52 -7.97
C PRO A 57 -2.75 6.68 -6.98
N GLY A 58 -2.98 7.90 -7.44
CA GLY A 58 -2.84 9.11 -6.62
C GLY A 58 -3.78 10.21 -7.08
N THR A 59 -4.08 11.18 -6.22
CA THR A 59 -4.95 12.31 -6.53
C THR A 59 -4.69 13.46 -5.57
N PHE A 60 -5.07 14.68 -5.98
CA PHE A 60 -5.09 15.83 -5.07
C PHE A 60 -6.29 15.77 -4.12
N LEU A 61 -6.07 16.22 -2.91
CA LEU A 61 -7.11 16.39 -1.89
C LEU A 61 -8.06 17.53 -2.28
N TRP A 62 -9.34 17.31 -2.15
CA TRP A 62 -10.35 18.37 -2.31
C TRP A 62 -10.57 19.12 -0.99
N LYS A 63 -11.04 20.35 -1.08
CA LYS A 63 -11.38 21.15 0.10
C LYS A 63 -12.45 20.43 0.94
N GLY A 64 -12.13 20.16 2.21
CA GLY A 64 -13.03 19.47 3.13
C GLY A 64 -13.01 17.93 3.03
N GLU A 65 -12.24 17.36 2.10
CA GLU A 65 -12.08 15.91 1.96
C GLU A 65 -11.06 15.38 2.97
N ARG A 66 -11.31 14.18 3.51
CA ARG A 66 -10.31 13.46 4.34
C ARG A 66 -9.34 12.70 3.44
N LEU A 67 -8.11 12.50 3.90
CA LEU A 67 -7.09 11.73 3.17
C LEU A 67 -7.59 10.35 2.78
N ALA A 68 -8.23 9.62 3.69
CA ALA A 68 -8.78 8.30 3.42
C ALA A 68 -9.86 8.29 2.32
N ASP A 69 -10.63 9.37 2.18
CA ASP A 69 -11.65 9.50 1.14
C ASP A 69 -10.99 9.77 -0.22
N ALA A 70 -9.95 10.63 -0.25
CA ALA A 70 -9.15 10.87 -1.44
C ALA A 70 -8.45 9.59 -1.93
N VAL A 71 -7.89 8.78 -1.01
CA VAL A 71 -7.29 7.47 -1.33
C VAL A 71 -8.31 6.55 -1.97
N ARG A 72 -9.48 6.34 -1.33
CA ARG A 72 -10.56 5.50 -1.87
C ARG A 72 -11.05 6.00 -3.23
N ARG A 73 -11.23 7.30 -3.37
CA ARG A 73 -11.61 7.93 -4.65
C ARG A 73 -10.57 7.67 -5.73
N SER A 74 -9.28 7.80 -5.41
CA SER A 74 -8.20 7.54 -6.36
C SER A 74 -8.18 6.08 -6.82
N LEU A 75 -8.23 5.12 -5.91
CA LEU A 75 -8.24 3.69 -6.22
C LEU A 75 -9.44 3.32 -7.09
N ARG A 76 -10.64 3.78 -6.74
CA ARG A 76 -11.86 3.53 -7.50
C ARG A 76 -11.79 4.12 -8.91
N THR A 77 -11.43 5.40 -9.04
CA THR A 77 -11.55 6.11 -10.32
C THR A 77 -10.38 5.87 -11.28
N LYS A 78 -9.22 5.46 -10.76
CA LYS A 78 -8.01 5.27 -11.57
C LYS A 78 -7.61 3.81 -11.73
N ALA A 79 -7.97 2.97 -10.79
CA ALA A 79 -7.60 1.57 -10.81
C ALA A 79 -8.80 0.61 -10.87
N GLY A 80 -10.04 1.06 -10.64
CA GLY A 80 -11.22 0.20 -10.56
C GLY A 80 -11.24 -0.68 -9.30
N VAL A 81 -10.48 -0.29 -8.26
CA VAL A 81 -10.34 -1.07 -7.03
C VAL A 81 -11.12 -0.41 -5.91
N GLU A 82 -11.96 -1.17 -5.22
CA GLU A 82 -12.82 -0.70 -4.14
C GLU A 82 -12.72 -1.57 -2.88
N GLY A 83 -13.29 -1.07 -1.78
CA GLY A 83 -13.38 -1.81 -0.52
C GLY A 83 -12.07 -2.01 0.20
N LEU A 84 -11.06 -1.19 -0.09
CA LEU A 84 -9.78 -1.19 0.60
C LEU A 84 -9.67 0.01 1.56
N ALA A 85 -8.87 -0.18 2.62
CA ALA A 85 -8.51 0.85 3.59
C ALA A 85 -6.98 0.92 3.74
N PRO A 86 -6.25 1.48 2.76
CA PRO A 86 -4.80 1.60 2.84
C PRO A 86 -4.34 2.37 4.07
N HIS A 87 -3.22 1.95 4.63
CA HIS A 87 -2.57 2.59 5.77
C HIS A 87 -1.71 3.76 5.31
N GLN A 88 -1.63 4.82 6.12
CA GLN A 88 -0.70 5.90 5.86
C GLN A 88 0.74 5.39 6.03
N LEU A 89 1.60 5.73 5.07
CA LEU A 89 3.03 5.43 5.11
C LEU A 89 3.79 6.58 5.76
N ARG A 90 4.04 7.61 4.98
CA ARG A 90 4.69 8.84 5.41
C ARG A 90 4.39 9.99 4.44
N VAL A 91 4.84 11.18 4.79
CA VAL A 91 4.79 12.35 3.89
C VAL A 91 6.05 12.40 3.04
N PHE A 92 5.88 12.70 1.75
CA PHE A 92 6.93 13.02 0.79
C PHE A 92 6.83 14.51 0.48
N ASP A 93 7.82 15.27 0.85
CA ASP A 93 7.78 16.74 0.95
C ASP A 93 8.96 17.43 0.24
N ASP A 94 9.75 16.74 -0.56
CA ASP A 94 10.79 17.39 -1.35
C ASP A 94 10.15 18.50 -2.23
N PRO A 95 10.60 19.75 -2.13
CA PRO A 95 10.03 20.84 -2.91
C PRO A 95 10.09 20.66 -4.43
N LYS A 96 10.96 19.74 -4.90
CA LYS A 96 11.15 19.42 -6.32
C LYS A 96 10.50 18.10 -6.74
N ARG A 97 9.74 17.44 -5.84
CA ARG A 97 9.14 16.14 -6.12
C ARG A 97 8.16 16.15 -7.30
N ASP A 98 7.54 17.29 -7.58
CA ASP A 98 6.52 17.46 -8.61
C ASP A 98 6.86 18.71 -9.44
N ASP A 99 7.01 18.55 -10.75
CA ASP A 99 7.33 19.64 -11.69
C ASP A 99 6.18 20.62 -11.92
N ARG A 100 4.98 20.30 -11.48
CA ARG A 100 3.78 21.15 -11.58
C ARG A 100 3.72 22.24 -10.50
N GLY A 101 4.52 22.11 -9.44
CA GLY A 101 4.56 23.12 -8.36
C GLY A 101 4.83 22.52 -6.98
N TRP A 102 4.57 23.30 -5.94
CA TRP A 102 4.78 22.88 -4.56
C TRP A 102 3.69 21.90 -4.11
N VAL A 103 4.05 20.64 -4.02
CA VAL A 103 3.15 19.52 -3.69
C VAL A 103 3.73 18.71 -2.53
N LEU A 104 2.90 18.41 -1.55
CA LEU A 104 3.16 17.36 -0.55
C LEU A 104 2.35 16.12 -0.92
N SER A 105 2.93 14.93 -0.82
CA SER A 105 2.16 13.68 -0.92
C SER A 105 2.13 12.96 0.41
N VAL A 106 0.93 12.69 0.89
CA VAL A 106 0.71 11.76 2.00
C VAL A 106 0.57 10.37 1.39
N ALA A 107 1.68 9.63 1.35
CA ALA A 107 1.70 8.30 0.77
C ALA A 107 0.98 7.28 1.66
N HIS A 108 0.34 6.33 1.01
CA HIS A 108 -0.37 5.20 1.64
C HIS A 108 0.11 3.88 1.04
N TRP A 109 -0.11 2.79 1.76
CA TRP A 109 0.21 1.45 1.32
C TRP A 109 -0.89 0.46 1.72
N ALA A 110 -1.00 -0.62 0.98
CA ALA A 110 -1.74 -1.80 1.38
C ALA A 110 -1.14 -3.03 0.66
N VAL A 111 -1.18 -4.18 1.34
CA VAL A 111 -0.94 -5.48 0.71
C VAL A 111 -2.27 -6.21 0.65
N VAL A 112 -2.59 -6.73 -0.52
CA VAL A 112 -3.88 -7.40 -0.75
C VAL A 112 -3.67 -8.70 -1.51
N ARG A 113 -4.62 -9.61 -1.38
CA ARG A 113 -4.65 -10.83 -2.19
C ARG A 113 -4.93 -10.48 -3.66
N PRO A 114 -4.42 -11.27 -4.64
CA PRO A 114 -4.63 -11.02 -6.07
C PRO A 114 -6.11 -10.90 -6.47
N ASP A 115 -7.01 -11.66 -5.83
CA ASP A 115 -8.45 -11.61 -6.10
C ASP A 115 -9.08 -10.23 -5.79
N ARG A 116 -8.49 -9.46 -4.87
CA ARG A 116 -8.94 -8.09 -4.57
C ARG A 116 -8.63 -7.08 -5.69
N LEU A 117 -7.79 -7.47 -6.65
CA LEU A 117 -7.41 -6.68 -7.82
C LEU A 117 -8.08 -7.16 -9.11
N ALA A 118 -9.00 -8.14 -9.02
CA ALA A 118 -9.67 -8.72 -10.19
C ALA A 118 -10.54 -7.70 -10.96
N SER A 119 -11.08 -6.68 -10.26
CA SER A 119 -11.91 -5.63 -10.87
C SER A 119 -11.11 -4.47 -11.46
N ARG A 120 -9.77 -4.50 -11.39
CA ARG A 120 -8.94 -3.40 -11.89
C ARG A 120 -9.15 -3.14 -13.39
N PHE A 121 -8.98 -1.91 -13.80
CA PHE A 121 -9.06 -1.54 -15.21
C PHE A 121 -7.85 -2.09 -15.98
N GLU A 122 -8.02 -3.20 -16.69
CA GLU A 122 -6.92 -3.92 -17.37
C GLU A 122 -6.13 -3.06 -18.35
N THR A 123 -6.80 -2.16 -19.07
CA THR A 123 -6.16 -1.29 -20.06
C THR A 123 -5.32 -0.18 -19.45
N ASP A 124 -5.71 0.29 -18.26
CA ASP A 124 -5.13 1.47 -17.63
C ASP A 124 -4.29 1.13 -16.39
N THR A 125 -4.18 -0.15 -16.07
CA THR A 125 -3.40 -0.63 -14.94
C THR A 125 -2.45 -1.76 -15.36
N ARG A 126 -1.38 -1.92 -14.58
CA ARG A 126 -0.52 -3.11 -14.66
C ARG A 126 -0.03 -3.50 -13.28
N LEU A 127 0.30 -4.77 -13.12
CA LEU A 127 1.05 -5.29 -11.97
C LEU A 127 2.48 -5.52 -12.44
N VAL A 128 3.45 -5.02 -11.71
CA VAL A 128 4.87 -5.17 -12.04
C VAL A 128 5.69 -5.47 -10.78
N PRO A 129 6.78 -6.24 -10.89
CA PRO A 129 7.65 -6.50 -9.76
C PRO A 129 8.16 -5.21 -9.13
N VAL A 130 8.11 -5.13 -7.79
CA VAL A 130 8.57 -3.95 -7.04
C VAL A 130 10.04 -3.62 -7.27
N ASP A 131 10.87 -4.62 -7.58
CA ASP A 131 12.29 -4.43 -7.84
C ASP A 131 12.57 -3.87 -9.24
N SER A 132 11.61 -3.98 -10.18
CA SER A 132 11.74 -3.48 -11.56
C SER A 132 10.47 -2.80 -12.07
N PRO A 133 9.95 -1.78 -11.40
CA PRO A 133 8.69 -1.11 -11.77
C PRO A 133 8.80 -0.30 -13.07
N GLY A 134 9.99 -0.22 -13.65
CA GLY A 134 10.24 0.57 -14.84
C GLY A 134 10.33 2.07 -14.56
N ARG A 135 10.09 2.89 -15.62
CA ARG A 135 10.14 4.34 -15.46
C ARG A 135 8.82 4.87 -14.91
N LEU A 136 8.88 5.39 -13.70
CA LEU A 136 7.78 6.09 -13.04
C LEU A 136 7.95 7.61 -13.14
N VAL A 137 6.83 8.32 -13.06
CA VAL A 137 6.83 9.79 -12.93
C VAL A 137 7.05 10.20 -11.47
N TYR A 138 7.53 11.42 -11.28
CA TYR A 138 7.75 12.01 -9.95
C TYR A 138 8.68 11.14 -9.08
N ASP A 139 8.46 11.16 -7.78
CA ASP A 139 9.16 10.37 -6.77
C ASP A 139 8.44 9.04 -6.40
N HIS A 140 7.58 8.54 -7.28
CA HIS A 140 6.78 7.34 -7.00
C HIS A 140 7.64 6.10 -6.75
N ARG A 141 8.85 6.03 -7.31
CA ARG A 141 9.81 4.97 -7.00
C ARG A 141 10.18 4.98 -5.52
N LEU A 142 10.45 6.15 -4.93
CA LEU A 142 10.77 6.28 -3.51
C LEU A 142 9.59 5.88 -2.60
N ILE A 143 8.36 6.13 -3.05
CA ILE A 143 7.16 5.68 -2.33
C ILE A 143 7.08 4.16 -2.33
N ILE A 144 7.32 3.50 -3.47
CA ILE A 144 7.34 2.04 -3.57
C ILE A 144 8.44 1.47 -2.67
N ASP A 145 9.67 1.97 -2.77
CA ASP A 145 10.80 1.48 -1.98
C ASP A 145 10.51 1.57 -0.47
N SER A 146 9.96 2.71 -0.01
CA SER A 146 9.57 2.90 1.40
C SER A 146 8.44 1.96 1.83
N ALA A 147 7.47 1.69 0.96
CA ALA A 147 6.39 0.76 1.26
C ALA A 147 6.90 -0.68 1.34
N VAL A 148 7.77 -1.09 0.43
CA VAL A 148 8.38 -2.42 0.40
C VAL A 148 9.22 -2.66 1.65
N GLU A 149 10.07 -1.70 2.04
CA GLU A 149 10.87 -1.77 3.27
C GLU A 149 9.97 -1.97 4.50
N HIS A 150 8.92 -1.15 4.61
CA HIS A 150 7.95 -1.26 5.70
C HIS A 150 7.25 -2.62 5.73
N ILE A 151 6.82 -3.14 4.59
CA ILE A 151 6.13 -4.43 4.49
C ILE A 151 7.07 -5.58 4.82
N ARG A 152 8.29 -5.61 4.28
CA ARG A 152 9.29 -6.64 4.58
C ARG A 152 9.56 -6.71 6.09
N SER A 153 9.77 -5.57 6.75
CA SER A 153 9.95 -5.51 8.21
C SER A 153 8.75 -6.08 9.00
N ARG A 154 7.51 -5.86 8.54
CA ARG A 154 6.32 -6.44 9.18
C ARG A 154 6.26 -7.96 9.05
N TYR A 155 6.61 -8.50 7.87
CA TYR A 155 6.63 -9.95 7.64
C TYR A 155 7.79 -10.64 8.37
N GLU A 156 8.89 -9.97 8.65
CA GLU A 156 9.93 -10.47 9.57
C GLU A 156 9.41 -10.62 11.01
N ALA A 157 8.55 -9.70 11.44
CA ALA A 157 8.01 -9.68 12.80
C ALA A 157 6.83 -10.66 13.00
N GLU A 158 5.93 -10.77 12.02
CA GLU A 158 4.64 -11.49 12.13
C GLU A 158 4.45 -12.48 10.98
N PRO A 159 3.76 -13.63 11.21
CA PRO A 159 3.56 -14.64 10.19
C PRO A 159 2.74 -14.16 9.00
N ASP A 160 1.56 -13.61 9.21
CA ASP A 160 0.66 -13.13 8.16
C ASP A 160 -0.05 -11.84 8.61
N PRO A 161 0.70 -10.71 8.70
CA PRO A 161 0.20 -9.47 9.28
C PRO A 161 -0.97 -8.85 8.50
N ASP A 162 -1.12 -9.20 7.22
CA ASP A 162 -2.17 -8.68 6.34
C ASP A 162 -3.27 -9.71 6.05
N ARG A 163 -3.22 -10.89 6.71
CA ARG A 163 -4.20 -11.99 6.62
C ARG A 163 -4.45 -12.46 5.18
N LEU A 164 -3.37 -12.63 4.42
CA LEU A 164 -3.44 -13.01 3.02
C LEU A 164 -3.73 -14.51 2.82
N LEU A 165 -3.39 -15.36 3.80
CA LEU A 165 -3.57 -16.81 3.74
C LEU A 165 -4.92 -17.29 4.29
N GLY A 166 -5.71 -16.40 4.89
CA GLY A 166 -6.96 -16.77 5.55
C GLY A 166 -6.77 -17.29 6.97
N GLU A 167 -7.82 -17.93 7.53
CA GLU A 167 -7.82 -18.32 8.94
C GLU A 167 -6.87 -19.48 9.26
N THR A 168 -6.67 -20.40 8.32
CA THR A 168 -5.78 -21.54 8.49
C THR A 168 -4.93 -21.79 7.25
N PHE A 169 -3.67 -22.14 7.45
CA PHE A 169 -2.70 -22.34 6.38
C PHE A 169 -1.64 -23.40 6.77
N THR A 170 -0.87 -23.84 5.81
CA THR A 170 0.30 -24.71 6.03
C THR A 170 1.57 -23.88 6.14
N VAL A 171 2.61 -24.44 6.77
CA VAL A 171 3.93 -23.79 6.80
C VAL A 171 4.50 -23.56 5.39
N LEU A 172 4.14 -24.40 4.42
CA LEU A 172 4.56 -24.24 3.03
C LEU A 172 3.89 -23.01 2.39
N GLU A 173 2.59 -22.80 2.60
CA GLU A 173 1.87 -21.63 2.09
C GLU A 173 2.43 -20.36 2.73
N LEU A 174 2.66 -20.39 4.05
CA LEU A 174 3.26 -19.25 4.75
C LEU A 174 4.67 -18.94 4.22
N ARG A 175 5.54 -19.95 4.04
CA ARG A 175 6.88 -19.74 3.52
C ARG A 175 6.85 -19.15 2.10
N LYS A 176 5.99 -19.64 1.23
CA LYS A 176 5.83 -19.09 -0.13
C LYS A 176 5.38 -17.63 -0.11
N LEU A 177 4.48 -17.27 0.80
CA LEU A 177 4.08 -15.87 0.99
C LEU A 177 5.28 -15.01 1.42
N HIS A 178 6.05 -15.47 2.39
CA HIS A 178 7.25 -14.75 2.85
C HIS A 178 8.32 -14.65 1.77
N GLU A 179 8.54 -15.71 0.98
CA GLU A 179 9.46 -15.68 -0.18
C GLU A 179 9.03 -14.63 -1.21
N ALA A 180 7.73 -14.55 -1.51
CA ALA A 180 7.21 -13.55 -2.44
C ALA A 180 7.40 -12.12 -1.90
N VAL A 181 7.21 -11.89 -0.61
CA VAL A 181 7.41 -10.57 0.01
C VAL A 181 8.89 -10.20 0.12
N ALA A 182 9.74 -11.16 0.52
CA ALA A 182 11.18 -10.96 0.64
C ALA A 182 11.85 -10.72 -0.72
N GLY A 183 11.33 -11.35 -1.78
CA GLY A 183 11.92 -11.35 -3.12
C GLY A 183 13.05 -12.36 -3.29
N GLU A 184 13.21 -13.30 -2.33
CA GLU A 184 14.26 -14.31 -2.34
C GLU A 184 13.77 -15.63 -1.69
N PRO A 185 14.37 -16.78 -2.07
CA PRO A 185 14.07 -18.06 -1.43
C PRO A 185 14.49 -18.08 0.04
N LEU A 186 13.67 -18.69 0.89
CA LEU A 186 13.95 -18.86 2.31
C LEU A 186 14.31 -20.31 2.64
N ASP A 187 15.34 -20.50 3.48
CA ASP A 187 15.70 -21.83 3.97
C ASP A 187 14.54 -22.43 4.76
N ARG A 188 14.14 -23.63 4.36
CA ARG A 188 12.94 -24.31 4.90
C ARG A 188 13.01 -24.56 6.40
N ASP A 189 14.17 -25.05 6.86
CA ASP A 189 14.32 -25.50 8.24
C ASP A 189 14.54 -24.30 9.18
N MET A 190 15.22 -23.29 8.73
CA MET A 190 15.38 -22.02 9.43
C MET A 190 14.04 -21.31 9.56
N PHE A 191 13.32 -21.13 8.46
CA PHE A 191 11.98 -20.52 8.46
C PHE A 191 11.00 -21.21 9.40
N ARG A 192 10.96 -22.56 9.34
CA ARG A 192 10.08 -23.36 10.23
C ARG A 192 10.43 -23.17 11.70
N ARG A 193 11.71 -23.03 12.03
CA ARG A 193 12.17 -22.81 13.41
C ARG A 193 11.77 -21.43 13.91
N GLU A 194 11.95 -20.39 13.09
CA GLU A 194 11.58 -19.00 13.42
C GLU A 194 10.07 -18.81 13.60
N MET A 195 9.27 -19.49 12.79
CA MET A 195 7.80 -19.39 12.86
C MET A 195 7.17 -20.28 13.91
N ARG A 196 7.89 -21.25 14.49
CA ARG A 196 7.33 -22.26 15.41
C ARG A 196 6.56 -21.66 16.58
N ASP A 197 7.14 -20.65 17.21
CA ASP A 197 6.60 -20.06 18.44
C ASP A 197 5.53 -18.98 18.15
N LYS A 198 5.37 -18.63 16.86
CA LYS A 198 4.39 -17.64 16.37
C LYS A 198 3.13 -18.31 15.80
N LEU A 199 3.09 -19.67 15.72
CA LEU A 199 2.01 -20.39 15.07
C LEU A 199 1.32 -21.35 16.05
N PHE A 200 0.00 -21.42 15.94
CA PHE A 200 -0.84 -22.33 16.71
C PHE A 200 -1.36 -23.45 15.80
N GLY A 201 -1.09 -24.71 16.17
CA GLY A 201 -1.64 -25.85 15.45
C GLY A 201 -3.15 -25.96 15.63
N THR A 202 -3.90 -26.11 14.55
CA THR A 202 -5.36 -26.25 14.61
C THR A 202 -5.81 -27.70 14.92
N GLY A 203 -4.90 -28.65 14.83
CA GLY A 203 -5.23 -30.10 14.88
C GLY A 203 -5.82 -30.64 13.58
N GLU A 204 -6.09 -29.78 12.61
CA GLU A 204 -6.60 -30.15 11.30
C GLU A 204 -5.47 -30.61 10.37
N MET A 205 -5.80 -31.54 9.48
CA MET A 205 -4.91 -32.05 8.45
C MET A 205 -5.52 -31.77 7.07
N SER A 206 -4.71 -31.34 6.12
CA SER A 206 -5.10 -31.24 4.72
C SER A 206 -4.16 -32.09 3.84
N ARG A 207 -4.62 -32.44 2.64
CA ARG A 207 -3.74 -33.08 1.65
C ARG A 207 -2.89 -32.00 0.99
N GLY A 208 -1.58 -32.15 1.07
CA GLY A 208 -0.64 -31.34 0.30
C GLY A 208 -0.70 -31.64 -1.19
N THR A 209 0.04 -30.90 -2.00
CA THR A 209 0.08 -30.98 -3.47
C THR A 209 0.37 -32.38 -4.02
N ARG A 210 1.03 -33.28 -3.23
CA ARG A 210 1.33 -34.66 -3.60
C ARG A 210 0.48 -35.70 -2.84
N GLY A 211 -0.67 -35.29 -2.28
CA GLY A 211 -1.53 -36.20 -1.48
C GLY A 211 -1.01 -36.50 -0.08
N ILE A 212 0.08 -35.87 0.35
CA ILE A 212 0.65 -36.02 1.69
C ILE A 212 -0.15 -35.14 2.66
N ALA A 213 -0.59 -35.69 3.79
CA ALA A 213 -1.26 -34.95 4.84
C ALA A 213 -0.30 -33.93 5.47
N VAL A 214 -0.74 -32.71 5.63
CA VAL A 214 0.03 -31.61 6.24
C VAL A 214 -0.77 -30.93 7.34
N SER A 215 -0.10 -30.57 8.42
CA SER A 215 -0.73 -29.83 9.52
C SER A 215 -1.08 -28.41 9.08
N ARG A 216 -2.24 -27.93 9.53
CA ARG A 216 -2.64 -26.53 9.35
C ARG A 216 -2.38 -25.74 10.61
N PHE A 217 -2.12 -24.47 10.44
CA PHE A 217 -1.77 -23.52 11.50
C PHE A 217 -2.62 -22.24 11.36
N ARG A 218 -2.62 -21.44 12.42
CA ARG A 218 -3.10 -20.05 12.44
C ARG A 218 -2.06 -19.17 13.13
N SER A 219 -2.01 -17.94 12.76
CA SER A 219 -1.22 -16.88 13.42
C SER A 219 -2.00 -16.19 14.53
#